data_c3cebeea1b8b95725076bcfaea72e85f
#
_entry.id   c3cebeea1b8b95725076bcfaea72e85f
#
_cell.length_a   1.000
_cell.length_b   1.000
_cell.length_c   1.000
_cell.angle_alpha   90.00
_cell.angle_beta   90.00
_cell.angle_gamma   90.00
#
_symmetry.space_group_name_H-M   'P 1'
#
loop_
_entity.id
_entity.type
_entity.pdbx_description
1 polymer ?
#
loop_
_entity_poly.entity_id
_entity_poly.type
_entity_poly.pdbx_seq_one_letter_code
_entity_poly.pdbx_strand_id
1 'polypeptide(L)'
;MLLALVPTASNAEVVIKLATVAPKDSIWHTHLKKIDQRLQMASHGEVRLRIYAGTLGDEDDILRRVRVGQLDAAAISTAGLSSIDKATQAMHIPLAFVSNEEMEYVRDGVAKQLEPLLAAKGFRVLTWAEVGWVHFFSKEPVATPDDLRKQKLFVWSNGDSANSEKLWQDFGFNTISLSSIDIMPALQTGMITAFQAPPLMALANQWFPFAPYMTDLKWAPLVGATIITEKAWQKIPVRLRQELAQIVAEEAPNLQKDVRDLEQQAMDAMVKRGLKIVTVDQAAKDAWLDAVKTGYPQIRGKIVPEKYFAETLRLRDEYRALNLQATR
;
A
#
# COMPACT_ATOMS: atom_id res chain seq x y z
N MET A 1 4.85 -63.76 -6.56
CA MET A 1 4.21 -62.67 -5.84
C MET A 1 4.65 -61.39 -6.54
N LEU A 2 3.86 -60.90 -7.51
CA LEU A 2 4.18 -59.65 -8.22
C LEU A 2 3.73 -58.49 -7.35
N LEU A 3 4.70 -57.66 -6.87
CA LEU A 3 4.42 -56.35 -6.31
C LEU A 3 3.99 -55.43 -7.48
N ALA A 4 2.73 -55.08 -7.52
CA ALA A 4 2.25 -54.00 -8.39
C ALA A 4 2.79 -52.66 -7.87
N LEU A 5 3.77 -52.08 -8.56
CA LEU A 5 4.12 -50.66 -8.39
C LEU A 5 2.91 -49.83 -8.83
N VAL A 6 2.18 -49.29 -7.88
CA VAL A 6 1.19 -48.26 -8.14
C VAL A 6 1.99 -46.99 -8.49
N PRO A 7 1.85 -46.42 -9.71
CA PRO A 7 2.49 -45.16 -10.02
C PRO A 7 1.85 -44.08 -9.12
N THR A 8 2.61 -43.53 -8.20
CA THR A 8 2.25 -42.28 -7.54
C THR A 8 2.22 -41.22 -8.63
N ALA A 9 1.02 -40.78 -9.02
CA ALA A 9 0.85 -39.63 -9.90
C ALA A 9 1.54 -38.45 -9.22
N SER A 10 2.74 -38.11 -9.69
CA SER A 10 3.42 -36.86 -9.33
C SER A 10 2.55 -35.75 -9.91
N ASN A 11 1.72 -35.12 -9.08
CA ASN A 11 1.04 -33.91 -9.48
C ASN A 11 2.10 -32.87 -9.83
N ALA A 12 2.01 -32.29 -11.02
CA ALA A 12 2.96 -31.26 -11.44
C ALA A 12 2.90 -30.08 -10.45
N GLU A 13 4.03 -29.65 -9.92
CA GLU A 13 4.17 -28.53 -8.99
C GLU A 13 3.58 -27.27 -9.61
N VAL A 14 2.64 -26.61 -8.92
CA VAL A 14 2.07 -25.32 -9.31
C VAL A 14 2.88 -24.21 -8.66
N VAL A 15 3.65 -23.47 -9.46
CA VAL A 15 4.45 -22.33 -8.99
C VAL A 15 3.71 -21.04 -9.32
N ILE A 16 3.27 -20.32 -8.28
CA ILE A 16 2.66 -18.98 -8.39
C ILE A 16 3.78 -17.93 -8.27
N LYS A 17 4.04 -17.21 -9.35
CA LYS A 17 5.05 -16.14 -9.39
C LYS A 17 4.43 -14.85 -8.87
N LEU A 18 4.85 -14.42 -7.69
CA LEU A 18 4.37 -13.22 -7.01
C LEU A 18 5.47 -12.17 -6.95
N ALA A 19 5.16 -10.92 -7.28
CA ALA A 19 6.10 -9.80 -7.13
C ALA A 19 5.56 -8.72 -6.20
N THR A 20 6.48 -7.99 -5.57
CA THR A 20 6.20 -6.81 -4.75
C THR A 20 7.35 -5.82 -4.84
N VAL A 21 7.06 -4.52 -4.68
CA VAL A 21 8.08 -3.47 -4.54
C VAL A 21 8.73 -3.46 -3.15
N ALA A 22 8.13 -4.15 -2.18
CA ALA A 22 8.68 -4.24 -0.83
C ALA A 22 10.09 -4.84 -0.88
N PRO A 23 11.06 -4.25 -0.15
CA PRO A 23 12.44 -4.75 -0.14
C PRO A 23 12.54 -6.20 0.38
N LYS A 24 13.55 -6.91 -0.09
CA LYS A 24 13.89 -8.23 0.43
C LYS A 24 14.12 -8.12 1.95
N ASP A 25 13.62 -9.12 2.68
CA ASP A 25 13.69 -9.25 4.15
C ASP A 25 12.96 -8.15 4.94
N SER A 26 12.18 -7.30 4.27
CA SER A 26 11.20 -6.44 4.93
C SER A 26 10.08 -7.26 5.59
N ILE A 27 9.30 -6.62 6.46
CA ILE A 27 8.19 -7.30 7.14
C ILE A 27 7.18 -7.87 6.14
N TRP A 28 6.83 -7.13 5.10
CA TRP A 28 5.91 -7.58 4.03
C TRP A 28 6.45 -8.81 3.30
N HIS A 29 7.74 -8.81 2.93
CA HIS A 29 8.38 -9.98 2.31
C HIS A 29 8.40 -11.18 3.27
N THR A 30 8.63 -10.95 4.55
CA THR A 30 8.65 -12.01 5.58
C THR A 30 7.29 -12.68 5.71
N HIS A 31 6.18 -11.92 5.71
CA HIS A 31 4.84 -12.47 5.76
C HIS A 31 4.46 -13.23 4.47
N LEU A 32 4.86 -12.74 3.30
CA LEU A 32 4.71 -13.51 2.06
C LEU A 32 5.45 -14.84 2.10
N LYS A 33 6.65 -14.90 2.70
CA LYS A 33 7.39 -16.15 2.92
C LYS A 33 6.68 -17.09 3.90
N LYS A 34 6.08 -16.58 4.96
CA LYS A 34 5.28 -17.38 5.89
C LYS A 34 4.07 -18.00 5.18
N ILE A 35 3.38 -17.23 4.33
CA ILE A 35 2.27 -17.73 3.51
C ILE A 35 2.77 -18.85 2.60
N ASP A 36 3.90 -18.67 1.91
CA ASP A 36 4.50 -19.70 1.05
C ASP A 36 4.84 -20.98 1.82
N GLN A 37 5.51 -20.86 2.97
CA GLN A 37 5.87 -22.00 3.82
C GLN A 37 4.64 -22.79 4.28
N ARG A 38 3.60 -22.10 4.75
CA ARG A 38 2.35 -22.72 5.17
C ARG A 38 1.64 -23.40 4.00
N LEU A 39 1.61 -22.75 2.83
CA LEU A 39 1.00 -23.32 1.63
C LEU A 39 1.73 -24.56 1.14
N GLN A 40 3.07 -24.56 1.15
CA GLN A 40 3.87 -25.74 0.82
C GLN A 40 3.59 -26.90 1.78
N MET A 41 3.49 -26.63 3.09
CA MET A 41 3.14 -27.67 4.08
C MET A 41 1.74 -28.22 3.86
N ALA A 42 0.75 -27.35 3.70
CA ALA A 42 -0.65 -27.74 3.51
C ALA A 42 -0.90 -28.48 2.19
N SER A 43 -0.16 -28.13 1.15
CA SER A 43 -0.25 -28.76 -0.17
C SER A 43 0.71 -29.96 -0.37
N HIS A 44 1.49 -30.33 0.63
CA HIS A 44 2.58 -31.33 0.49
C HIS A 44 3.53 -31.01 -0.67
N GLY A 45 3.82 -29.70 -0.89
CA GLY A 45 4.69 -29.21 -1.95
C GLY A 45 4.06 -29.11 -3.34
N GLU A 46 2.76 -29.39 -3.48
CA GLU A 46 2.07 -29.30 -4.78
C GLU A 46 1.91 -27.84 -5.25
N VAL A 47 1.77 -26.89 -4.33
CA VAL A 47 1.67 -25.44 -4.64
C VAL A 47 2.67 -24.66 -3.83
N ARG A 48 3.39 -23.74 -4.49
CA ARG A 48 4.30 -22.80 -3.81
C ARG A 48 4.29 -21.42 -4.45
N LEU A 49 4.74 -20.42 -3.70
CA LEU A 49 4.98 -19.07 -4.20
C LEU A 49 6.45 -18.91 -4.59
N ARG A 50 6.69 -18.30 -5.75
CA ARG A 50 8.00 -17.77 -6.09
C ARG A 50 7.96 -16.26 -5.97
N ILE A 51 8.56 -15.72 -4.89
CA ILE A 51 8.44 -14.32 -4.51
C ILE A 51 9.61 -13.53 -5.08
N TYR A 52 9.30 -12.43 -5.78
CA TYR A 52 10.24 -11.44 -6.32
C TYR A 52 10.04 -10.14 -5.52
N ALA A 53 10.92 -9.90 -4.54
CA ALA A 53 10.84 -8.77 -3.63
C ALA A 53 11.81 -7.66 -4.06
N GLY A 54 11.27 -6.48 -4.43
CA GLY A 54 12.04 -5.26 -4.73
C GLY A 54 12.97 -5.34 -5.96
N THR A 55 12.75 -6.29 -6.89
CA THR A 55 13.71 -6.58 -7.97
C THR A 55 13.17 -6.40 -9.39
N LEU A 56 11.88 -6.10 -9.54
CA LEU A 56 11.23 -6.10 -10.87
C LEU A 56 10.71 -4.72 -11.33
N GLY A 57 11.26 -3.65 -10.78
CA GLY A 57 10.85 -2.28 -11.05
C GLY A 57 9.76 -1.82 -10.09
N ASP A 58 8.96 -0.86 -10.51
CA ASP A 58 7.84 -0.34 -9.72
C ASP A 58 6.53 -1.14 -9.91
N GLU A 59 5.44 -0.66 -9.32
CA GLU A 59 4.16 -1.37 -9.33
C GLU A 59 3.56 -1.48 -10.74
N ASP A 60 3.78 -0.49 -11.62
CA ASP A 60 3.33 -0.55 -13.02
C ASP A 60 4.14 -1.56 -13.83
N ASP A 61 5.45 -1.69 -13.57
CA ASP A 61 6.28 -2.72 -14.17
C ASP A 61 5.82 -4.11 -13.77
N ILE A 62 5.51 -4.29 -12.49
CA ILE A 62 4.96 -5.54 -11.95
C ILE A 62 3.63 -5.85 -12.62
N LEU A 63 2.68 -4.90 -12.67
CA LEU A 63 1.37 -5.10 -13.28
C LEU A 63 1.46 -5.39 -14.78
N ARG A 64 2.37 -4.74 -15.50
CA ARG A 64 2.61 -5.05 -16.93
C ARG A 64 3.02 -6.50 -17.11
N ARG A 65 3.93 -7.01 -16.27
CA ARG A 65 4.36 -8.41 -16.28
C ARG A 65 3.25 -9.38 -15.91
N VAL A 66 2.37 -8.99 -14.98
CA VAL A 66 1.17 -9.78 -14.62
C VAL A 66 0.20 -9.87 -15.81
N ARG A 67 -0.06 -8.74 -16.48
CA ARG A 67 -0.97 -8.68 -17.64
C ARG A 67 -0.50 -9.55 -18.80
N VAL A 68 0.82 -9.63 -19.05
CA VAL A 68 1.38 -10.49 -20.10
C VAL A 68 1.66 -11.92 -19.64
N GLY A 69 1.31 -12.28 -18.41
CA GLY A 69 1.44 -13.65 -17.88
C GLY A 69 2.87 -14.07 -17.50
N GLN A 70 3.80 -13.13 -17.37
CA GLN A 70 5.15 -13.39 -16.82
C GLN A 70 5.11 -13.57 -15.30
N LEU A 71 4.16 -12.91 -14.63
CA LEU A 71 3.82 -13.06 -13.23
C LEU A 71 2.37 -13.52 -13.09
N ASP A 72 2.06 -14.16 -11.97
CA ASP A 72 0.75 -14.70 -11.63
C ASP A 72 0.02 -13.84 -10.60
N ALA A 73 0.77 -13.18 -9.72
CA ALA A 73 0.27 -12.42 -8.56
C ALA A 73 1.14 -11.20 -8.28
N ALA A 74 0.58 -10.25 -7.54
CA ALA A 74 1.29 -9.05 -7.07
C ALA A 74 0.81 -8.67 -5.66
N ALA A 75 1.74 -8.17 -4.83
CA ALA A 75 1.44 -7.45 -3.59
C ALA A 75 1.86 -5.99 -3.79
N ILE A 76 0.87 -5.11 -3.98
CA ILE A 76 1.03 -3.72 -4.43
C ILE A 76 0.11 -2.78 -3.66
N SER A 77 0.46 -1.50 -3.64
CA SER A 77 -0.33 -0.46 -2.98
C SER A 77 -1.57 -0.03 -3.78
N THR A 78 -2.43 0.81 -3.16
CA THR A 78 -3.56 1.43 -3.86
C THR A 78 -3.12 2.29 -5.04
N ALA A 79 -1.89 2.82 -5.04
CA ALA A 79 -1.33 3.54 -6.19
C ALA A 79 -1.17 2.60 -7.40
N GLY A 80 -0.53 1.44 -7.22
CA GLY A 80 -0.44 0.43 -8.28
C GLY A 80 -1.81 -0.14 -8.67
N LEU A 81 -2.66 -0.45 -7.68
CA LEU A 81 -4.03 -0.94 -7.94
C LEU A 81 -4.85 0.05 -8.79
N SER A 82 -4.58 1.35 -8.72
CA SER A 82 -5.28 2.37 -9.50
C SER A 82 -5.05 2.21 -11.02
N SER A 83 -3.95 1.59 -11.43
CA SER A 83 -3.71 1.19 -12.82
C SER A 83 -4.65 0.07 -13.30
N ILE A 84 -5.29 -0.65 -12.36
CA ILE A 84 -6.35 -1.61 -12.66
C ILE A 84 -7.71 -0.90 -12.57
N ASP A 85 -7.97 -0.22 -11.44
CA ASP A 85 -9.19 0.57 -11.24
C ASP A 85 -8.96 1.75 -10.28
N LYS A 86 -9.27 2.96 -10.74
CA LYS A 86 -9.14 4.21 -9.97
C LYS A 86 -9.93 4.21 -8.66
N ALA A 87 -10.99 3.41 -8.56
CA ALA A 87 -11.79 3.32 -7.34
C ALA A 87 -10.97 2.87 -6.12
N THR A 88 -9.85 2.16 -6.32
CA THR A 88 -8.94 1.74 -5.24
C THR A 88 -8.32 2.92 -4.49
N GLN A 89 -8.19 4.09 -5.12
CA GLN A 89 -7.73 5.32 -4.47
C GLN A 89 -8.70 5.84 -3.38
N ALA A 90 -9.91 5.31 -3.30
CA ALA A 90 -10.86 5.62 -2.24
C ALA A 90 -10.35 5.29 -0.82
N MET A 91 -9.37 4.39 -0.71
CA MET A 91 -8.71 4.06 0.55
C MET A 91 -7.55 5.01 0.91
N HIS A 92 -7.19 5.97 0.04
CA HIS A 92 -6.07 6.89 0.22
C HIS A 92 -6.50 8.36 0.10
N ILE A 93 -7.60 8.73 0.76
CA ILE A 93 -8.08 10.13 0.76
C ILE A 93 -7.32 10.91 1.83
N PRO A 94 -6.63 12.03 1.47
CA PRO A 94 -5.87 12.84 2.41
C PRO A 94 -6.71 13.36 3.58
N LEU A 95 -6.18 13.23 4.80
CA LEU A 95 -6.77 13.69 6.07
C LEU A 95 -8.23 13.23 6.29
N ALA A 96 -8.66 12.16 5.61
CA ALA A 96 -10.00 11.61 5.80
C ALA A 96 -10.13 10.83 7.11
N PHE A 97 -9.03 10.24 7.61
CA PHE A 97 -9.02 9.31 8.74
C PHE A 97 -8.11 9.83 9.86
N VAL A 98 -8.43 9.44 11.11
CA VAL A 98 -7.67 9.86 12.29
C VAL A 98 -7.11 8.68 13.11
N SER A 99 -7.65 7.47 12.94
CA SER A 99 -7.18 6.27 13.66
C SER A 99 -7.12 5.03 12.77
N ASN A 100 -6.43 4.00 13.25
CA ASN A 100 -6.34 2.73 12.57
C ASN A 100 -7.70 2.01 12.53
N GLU A 101 -8.45 2.06 13.62
CA GLU A 101 -9.75 1.41 13.76
C GLU A 101 -10.78 2.04 12.79
N GLU A 102 -10.75 3.36 12.65
CA GLU A 102 -11.57 4.09 11.67
C GLU A 102 -11.22 3.67 10.24
N MET A 103 -9.93 3.59 9.95
CA MET A 103 -9.44 3.19 8.63
C MET A 103 -9.81 1.74 8.31
N GLU A 104 -9.70 0.82 9.30
CA GLU A 104 -10.09 -0.59 9.14
C GLU A 104 -11.57 -0.73 8.83
N TYR A 105 -12.42 -0.06 9.60
CA TYR A 105 -13.85 -0.09 9.37
C TYR A 105 -14.21 0.36 7.95
N VAL A 106 -13.60 1.46 7.51
CA VAL A 106 -13.83 2.00 6.17
C VAL A 106 -13.24 1.10 5.09
N ARG A 107 -12.01 0.62 5.27
CA ARG A 107 -11.36 -0.34 4.35
C ARG A 107 -12.24 -1.55 4.10
N ASP A 108 -12.73 -2.18 5.16
CA ASP A 108 -13.53 -3.40 5.08
C ASP A 108 -14.88 -3.16 4.40
N GLY A 109 -15.46 -1.97 4.58
CA GLY A 109 -16.68 -1.56 3.89
C GLY A 109 -16.46 -1.28 2.40
N VAL A 110 -15.39 -0.53 2.08
CA VAL A 110 -15.04 -0.16 0.69
C VAL A 110 -14.53 -1.37 -0.09
N ALA A 111 -13.73 -2.26 0.53
CA ALA A 111 -13.19 -3.47 -0.08
C ALA A 111 -14.28 -4.32 -0.73
N LYS A 112 -15.41 -4.51 -0.06
CA LYS A 112 -16.58 -5.26 -0.58
C LYS A 112 -17.11 -4.72 -1.91
N GLN A 113 -16.91 -3.43 -2.17
CA GLN A 113 -17.32 -2.80 -3.43
C GLN A 113 -16.20 -2.80 -4.48
N LEU A 114 -14.93 -2.78 -4.05
CA LEU A 114 -13.78 -2.76 -4.95
C LEU A 114 -13.44 -4.16 -5.52
N GLU A 115 -13.59 -5.21 -4.72
CA GLU A 115 -13.27 -6.57 -5.14
C GLU A 115 -14.02 -7.02 -6.40
N PRO A 116 -15.32 -6.76 -6.57
CA PRO A 116 -16.03 -7.06 -7.81
C PRO A 116 -15.50 -6.30 -9.02
N LEU A 117 -15.00 -5.06 -8.85
CA LEU A 117 -14.41 -4.27 -9.94
C LEU A 117 -13.09 -4.89 -10.41
N LEU A 118 -12.24 -5.30 -9.46
CA LEU A 118 -10.99 -5.96 -9.75
C LEU A 118 -11.23 -7.33 -10.38
N ALA A 119 -12.24 -8.07 -9.88
CA ALA A 119 -12.65 -9.37 -10.44
C ALA A 119 -13.13 -9.25 -11.89
N ALA A 120 -13.91 -8.22 -12.22
CA ALA A 120 -14.35 -7.93 -13.59
C ALA A 120 -13.18 -7.64 -14.55
N LYS A 121 -12.02 -7.26 -14.02
CA LYS A 121 -10.76 -7.03 -14.75
C LYS A 121 -9.79 -8.21 -14.70
N GLY A 122 -10.26 -9.36 -14.21
CA GLY A 122 -9.50 -10.62 -14.17
C GLY A 122 -8.56 -10.78 -12.98
N PHE A 123 -8.75 -10.00 -11.92
CA PHE A 123 -7.94 -10.05 -10.70
C PHE A 123 -8.79 -10.45 -9.49
N ARG A 124 -8.28 -11.37 -8.71
CA ARG A 124 -8.84 -11.76 -7.42
C ARG A 124 -8.00 -11.15 -6.31
N VAL A 125 -8.63 -10.48 -5.37
CA VAL A 125 -7.99 -10.04 -4.14
C VAL A 125 -7.89 -11.23 -3.18
N LEU A 126 -6.68 -11.49 -2.71
CA LEU A 126 -6.43 -12.50 -1.67
C LEU A 126 -6.53 -11.88 -0.28
N THR A 127 -5.99 -10.67 -0.12
CA THR A 127 -6.11 -9.89 1.12
C THR A 127 -5.83 -8.42 0.85
N TRP A 128 -6.43 -7.55 1.68
CA TRP A 128 -6.03 -6.17 1.85
C TRP A 128 -5.08 -6.06 3.04
N ALA A 129 -4.12 -5.15 2.96
CA ALA A 129 -3.11 -4.97 4.01
C ALA A 129 -2.79 -3.49 4.21
N GLU A 130 -2.49 -3.13 5.45
CA GLU A 130 -1.92 -1.83 5.78
C GLU A 130 -0.43 -1.83 5.46
N VAL A 131 0.03 -0.69 4.94
CA VAL A 131 1.46 -0.41 4.75
C VAL A 131 1.94 0.57 5.82
N GLY A 132 1.04 1.39 6.35
CA GLY A 132 1.26 2.36 7.42
C GLY A 132 0.68 3.74 7.10
N TRP A 133 0.85 4.69 8.04
CA TRP A 133 0.45 6.08 7.84
C TRP A 133 1.51 6.86 7.08
N VAL A 134 1.09 7.54 6.02
CA VAL A 134 1.96 8.42 5.24
C VAL A 134 2.24 9.69 6.02
N HIS A 135 3.52 10.05 6.12
CA HIS A 135 4.04 11.32 6.64
C HIS A 135 4.88 12.00 5.57
N PHE A 136 5.06 13.30 5.69
CA PHE A 136 6.02 14.03 4.85
C PHE A 136 7.40 14.00 5.51
N PHE A 137 8.40 13.66 4.72
CA PHE A 137 9.81 13.75 5.07
C PHE A 137 10.43 14.84 4.19
N SER A 138 11.29 15.69 4.76
CA SER A 138 11.82 16.84 4.05
C SER A 138 13.23 17.20 4.51
N LYS A 139 13.95 17.90 3.63
CA LYS A 139 15.30 18.40 3.91
C LYS A 139 15.29 19.59 4.89
N GLU A 140 14.24 20.38 4.86
CA GLU A 140 13.98 21.50 5.79
C GLU A 140 12.67 21.25 6.55
N PRO A 141 12.49 21.84 7.74
CA PRO A 141 11.27 21.66 8.53
C PRO A 141 10.00 22.04 7.77
N VAL A 142 9.00 21.17 7.81
CA VAL A 142 7.67 21.39 7.20
C VAL A 142 6.61 21.22 8.27
N ALA A 143 5.98 22.30 8.71
CA ALA A 143 4.84 22.29 9.61
C ALA A 143 3.53 22.60 8.87
N THR A 144 3.56 23.41 7.83
CA THR A 144 2.42 23.94 7.10
C THR A 144 2.43 23.53 5.62
N PRO A 145 1.30 23.62 4.88
CA PRO A 145 1.30 23.47 3.43
C PRO A 145 2.27 24.41 2.72
N ASP A 146 2.41 25.67 3.21
CA ASP A 146 3.30 26.67 2.62
C ASP A 146 4.77 26.28 2.75
N ASP A 147 5.17 25.59 3.81
CA ASP A 147 6.52 25.07 3.96
C ASP A 147 6.78 23.94 2.96
N LEU A 148 5.79 23.05 2.76
CA LEU A 148 5.91 21.96 1.78
C LEU A 148 5.97 22.49 0.34
N ARG A 149 5.29 23.61 0.01
CA ARG A 149 5.39 24.26 -1.30
C ARG A 149 6.79 24.75 -1.65
N LYS A 150 7.61 25.03 -0.66
CA LYS A 150 9.02 25.43 -0.83
C LYS A 150 9.93 24.25 -1.15
N GLN A 151 9.46 23.01 -0.93
CA GLN A 151 10.22 21.79 -1.20
C GLN A 151 9.97 21.28 -2.63
N LYS A 152 10.92 20.51 -3.14
CA LYS A 152 10.74 19.70 -4.36
C LYS A 152 10.14 18.36 -3.94
N LEU A 153 8.83 18.25 -4.02
CA LEU A 153 8.08 17.12 -3.51
C LEU A 153 8.08 15.97 -4.51
N PHE A 154 8.55 14.81 -4.07
CA PHE A 154 8.36 13.57 -4.82
C PHE A 154 6.87 13.21 -4.92
N VAL A 155 6.44 12.83 -6.11
CA VAL A 155 5.17 12.16 -6.37
C VAL A 155 5.41 10.90 -7.21
N TRP A 156 4.56 9.90 -7.02
CA TRP A 156 4.70 8.62 -7.75
C TRP A 156 4.39 8.79 -9.23
N SER A 157 5.20 8.14 -10.10
CA SER A 157 5.00 8.11 -11.55
C SER A 157 4.12 6.96 -12.03
N ASN A 158 3.50 6.20 -11.13
CA ASN A 158 2.65 5.05 -11.44
C ASN A 158 1.15 5.37 -11.35
N GLY A 159 0.32 4.48 -11.89
CA GLY A 159 -1.12 4.59 -11.84
C GLY A 159 -1.66 5.80 -12.60
N ASP A 160 -2.57 6.54 -11.96
CA ASP A 160 -3.11 7.80 -12.47
C ASP A 160 -2.23 9.01 -12.09
N SER A 161 -0.92 8.82 -12.15
CA SER A 161 0.09 9.78 -11.66
C SER A 161 -0.04 11.16 -12.28
N ALA A 162 -0.34 11.25 -13.59
CA ALA A 162 -0.47 12.54 -14.28
C ALA A 162 -1.58 13.42 -13.68
N ASN A 163 -2.71 12.83 -13.30
CA ASN A 163 -3.79 13.55 -12.63
C ASN A 163 -3.45 13.89 -11.19
N SER A 164 -2.78 12.99 -10.49
CA SER A 164 -2.32 13.21 -9.11
C SER A 164 -1.24 14.29 -9.06
N GLU A 165 -0.24 14.24 -9.95
CA GLU A 165 0.80 15.26 -10.05
C GLU A 165 0.23 16.62 -10.39
N LYS A 166 -0.67 16.68 -11.41
CA LYS A 166 -1.35 17.90 -11.78
C LYS A 166 -2.15 18.49 -10.61
N LEU A 167 -2.82 17.67 -9.81
CA LEU A 167 -3.53 18.13 -8.63
C LEU A 167 -2.58 18.82 -7.64
N TRP A 168 -1.44 18.23 -7.33
CA TRP A 168 -0.45 18.86 -6.46
C TRP A 168 0.05 20.20 -7.04
N GLN A 169 0.34 20.26 -8.35
CA GLN A 169 0.78 21.47 -9.03
C GLN A 169 -0.30 22.57 -9.04
N ASP A 170 -1.57 22.20 -9.25
CA ASP A 170 -2.71 23.13 -9.21
C ASP A 170 -2.88 23.77 -7.81
N PHE A 171 -2.39 23.11 -6.74
CA PHE A 171 -2.32 23.66 -5.38
C PHE A 171 -0.97 24.33 -5.05
N GLY A 172 -0.13 24.58 -6.06
CA GLY A 172 1.11 25.34 -5.93
C GLY A 172 2.28 24.53 -5.38
N PHE A 173 2.19 23.21 -5.29
CA PHE A 173 3.32 22.39 -4.89
C PHE A 173 4.28 22.14 -6.06
N ASN A 174 5.58 22.20 -5.76
CA ASN A 174 6.63 21.90 -6.73
C ASN A 174 6.91 20.39 -6.73
N THR A 175 6.31 19.67 -7.67
CA THR A 175 6.34 18.20 -7.73
C THR A 175 7.31 17.67 -8.78
N ILE A 176 7.92 16.55 -8.47
CA ILE A 176 8.76 15.78 -9.38
C ILE A 176 8.29 14.33 -9.36
N SER A 177 7.80 13.86 -10.51
CA SER A 177 7.28 12.51 -10.67
C SER A 177 8.43 11.55 -10.98
N LEU A 178 8.58 10.52 -10.13
CA LEU A 178 9.66 9.53 -10.24
C LEU A 178 9.14 8.11 -9.96
N SER A 179 9.89 7.13 -10.46
CA SER A 179 9.78 5.73 -10.06
C SER A 179 10.37 5.50 -8.67
N SER A 180 9.95 4.44 -7.98
CA SER A 180 10.45 4.08 -6.65
C SER A 180 11.97 3.89 -6.59
N ILE A 181 12.57 3.37 -7.66
CA ILE A 181 14.02 3.13 -7.76
C ILE A 181 14.83 4.41 -7.89
N ASP A 182 14.21 5.51 -8.33
CA ASP A 182 14.87 6.80 -8.56
C ASP A 182 14.83 7.72 -7.34
N ILE A 183 14.04 7.38 -6.30
CA ILE A 183 13.87 8.22 -5.09
C ILE A 183 15.21 8.43 -4.39
N MET A 184 15.97 7.36 -4.12
CA MET A 184 17.24 7.47 -3.41
C MET A 184 18.27 8.33 -4.18
N PRO A 185 18.55 8.12 -5.48
CA PRO A 185 19.44 9.00 -6.26
C PRO A 185 18.95 10.45 -6.30
N ALA A 186 17.63 10.66 -6.42
CA ALA A 186 17.06 12.01 -6.48
C ALA A 186 17.19 12.76 -5.14
N LEU A 187 17.06 12.06 -4.00
CA LEU A 187 17.33 12.63 -2.66
C LEU A 187 18.81 12.99 -2.49
N GLN A 188 19.71 12.10 -2.92
CA GLN A 188 21.16 12.31 -2.82
C GLN A 188 21.63 13.52 -3.62
N THR A 189 21.08 13.71 -4.82
CA THR A 189 21.43 14.83 -5.70
C THR A 189 20.68 16.14 -5.38
N GLY A 190 19.66 16.08 -4.50
CA GLY A 190 18.77 17.21 -4.25
C GLY A 190 17.84 17.54 -5.41
N MET A 191 17.62 16.59 -6.33
CA MET A 191 16.58 16.69 -7.35
C MET A 191 15.21 16.77 -6.68
N ILE A 192 14.96 15.95 -5.65
CA ILE A 192 13.86 16.08 -4.70
C ILE A 192 14.41 16.44 -3.31
N THR A 193 13.62 17.20 -2.54
CA THR A 193 13.95 17.62 -1.16
C THR A 193 12.89 17.21 -0.16
N ALA A 194 11.78 16.64 -0.63
CA ALA A 194 10.72 16.07 0.22
C ALA A 194 10.10 14.84 -0.47
N PHE A 195 9.65 13.93 0.35
CA PHE A 195 8.88 12.76 -0.06
C PHE A 195 7.79 12.42 0.97
N GLN A 196 6.84 11.61 0.56
CA GLN A 196 5.76 11.11 1.40
C GLN A 196 5.83 9.58 1.49
N ALA A 197 5.87 9.05 2.71
CA ALA A 197 5.92 7.60 2.95
C ALA A 197 5.53 7.26 4.40
N PRO A 198 5.14 6.01 4.68
CA PRO A 198 5.13 5.49 6.04
C PRO A 198 6.55 5.46 6.65
N PRO A 199 6.70 5.71 7.97
CA PRO A 199 8.00 5.68 8.65
C PRO A 199 8.77 4.39 8.44
N LEU A 200 8.10 3.25 8.51
CA LEU A 200 8.72 1.95 8.29
C LEU A 200 9.30 1.81 6.86
N MET A 201 8.60 2.35 5.86
CA MET A 201 9.07 2.36 4.47
C MET A 201 10.27 3.30 4.30
N ALA A 202 10.23 4.48 4.91
CA ALA A 202 11.33 5.45 4.89
C ALA A 202 12.60 4.88 5.54
N LEU A 203 12.46 4.11 6.64
CA LEU A 203 13.55 3.40 7.28
C LEU A 203 14.08 2.25 6.42
N ALA A 204 13.21 1.38 5.93
CA ALA A 204 13.59 0.19 5.16
C ALA A 204 14.35 0.53 3.88
N ASN A 205 13.98 1.63 3.21
CA ASN A 205 14.64 2.13 2.01
C ASN A 205 15.77 3.14 2.30
N GLN A 206 16.05 3.45 3.56
CA GLN A 206 17.09 4.38 4.00
C GLN A 206 16.97 5.79 3.37
N TRP A 207 15.75 6.28 3.18
CA TRP A 207 15.52 7.61 2.59
C TRP A 207 15.67 8.76 3.60
N PHE A 208 15.31 8.51 4.87
CA PHE A 208 15.25 9.54 5.91
C PHE A 208 16.58 10.30 6.18
N PRO A 209 17.80 9.72 5.97
CA PRO A 209 19.02 10.52 6.21
C PRO A 209 19.19 11.71 5.27
N PHE A 210 18.54 11.66 4.09
CA PHE A 210 18.59 12.74 3.09
C PHE A 210 17.45 13.74 3.23
N ALA A 211 16.46 13.43 4.05
CA ALA A 211 15.31 14.27 4.39
C ALA A 211 15.02 14.12 5.89
N PRO A 212 15.88 14.70 6.77
CA PRO A 212 15.92 14.37 8.19
C PRO A 212 14.83 15.03 9.04
N TYR A 213 13.83 15.64 8.44
CA TYR A 213 12.66 16.19 9.13
C TYR A 213 11.41 15.39 8.73
N MET A 214 10.63 14.95 9.71
CA MET A 214 9.34 14.31 9.49
C MET A 214 8.23 15.16 10.09
N THR A 215 7.22 15.50 9.31
CA THR A 215 6.03 16.20 9.78
C THR A 215 5.17 15.27 10.62
N ASP A 216 4.83 15.66 11.86
CA ASP A 216 3.93 14.91 12.75
C ASP A 216 2.46 15.11 12.33
N LEU A 217 2.16 14.63 11.13
CA LEU A 217 0.82 14.66 10.53
C LEU A 217 0.57 13.34 9.79
N LYS A 218 -0.45 12.61 10.20
CA LYS A 218 -0.95 11.46 9.47
C LYS A 218 -1.69 11.94 8.23
N TRP A 219 -0.98 11.96 7.08
CA TRP A 219 -1.53 12.50 5.84
C TRP A 219 -2.66 11.62 5.27
N ALA A 220 -2.39 10.36 5.10
CA ALA A 220 -3.35 9.35 4.64
C ALA A 220 -2.84 7.95 5.00
N PRO A 221 -3.71 6.96 5.18
CA PRO A 221 -3.26 5.58 5.28
C PRO A 221 -2.77 5.10 3.91
N LEU A 222 -1.66 4.38 3.87
CA LEU A 222 -1.26 3.62 2.71
C LEU A 222 -1.76 2.19 2.87
N VAL A 223 -2.65 1.79 1.99
CA VAL A 223 -3.23 0.45 1.93
C VAL A 223 -2.74 -0.23 0.66
N GLY A 224 -2.57 -1.53 0.70
CA GLY A 224 -2.27 -2.35 -0.45
C GLY A 224 -3.12 -3.61 -0.48
N ALA A 225 -2.94 -4.40 -1.52
CA ALA A 225 -3.55 -5.72 -1.62
C ALA A 225 -2.58 -6.73 -2.23
N THR A 226 -2.74 -7.97 -1.83
CA THR A 226 -2.21 -9.11 -2.57
C THR A 226 -3.28 -9.58 -3.54
N ILE A 227 -2.98 -9.49 -4.84
CA ILE A 227 -3.87 -9.90 -5.92
C ILE A 227 -3.27 -11.05 -6.71
N ILE A 228 -4.13 -11.90 -7.28
CA ILE A 228 -3.76 -12.98 -8.19
C ILE A 228 -4.65 -12.90 -9.44
N THR A 229 -4.10 -13.20 -10.61
CA THR A 229 -4.93 -13.30 -11.81
C THR A 229 -5.89 -14.48 -11.71
N GLU A 230 -7.10 -14.35 -12.26
CA GLU A 230 -8.07 -15.44 -12.28
C GLU A 230 -7.50 -16.67 -13.02
N LYS A 231 -6.71 -16.44 -14.08
CA LYS A 231 -5.99 -17.50 -14.80
C LYS A 231 -5.03 -18.28 -13.90
N ALA A 232 -4.27 -17.60 -13.04
CA ALA A 232 -3.35 -18.24 -12.11
C ALA A 232 -4.09 -18.93 -10.96
N TRP A 233 -5.16 -18.30 -10.46
CA TRP A 233 -6.04 -18.92 -9.47
C TRP A 233 -6.61 -20.25 -9.93
N GLN A 234 -6.98 -20.36 -11.21
CA GLN A 234 -7.50 -21.59 -11.79
C GLN A 234 -6.44 -22.71 -11.95
N LYS A 235 -5.14 -22.39 -11.96
CA LYS A 235 -4.08 -23.41 -11.92
C LYS A 235 -3.99 -24.11 -10.55
N ILE A 236 -4.43 -23.46 -9.48
CA ILE A 236 -4.42 -24.02 -8.13
C ILE A 236 -5.52 -25.09 -8.05
N PRO A 237 -5.20 -26.32 -7.61
CA PRO A 237 -6.20 -27.37 -7.39
C PRO A 237 -7.36 -26.87 -6.52
N VAL A 238 -8.58 -27.18 -6.90
CA VAL A 238 -9.81 -26.65 -6.26
C VAL A 238 -9.76 -26.84 -4.73
N ARG A 239 -9.33 -28.04 -4.28
CA ARG A 239 -9.18 -28.37 -2.86
C ARG A 239 -8.20 -27.46 -2.09
N LEU A 240 -7.18 -26.93 -2.76
CA LEU A 240 -6.17 -26.07 -2.14
C LEU A 240 -6.50 -24.58 -2.20
N ARG A 241 -7.52 -24.17 -2.96
CA ARG A 241 -7.93 -22.76 -3.05
C ARG A 241 -8.49 -22.24 -1.73
N GLN A 242 -9.30 -23.07 -1.05
CA GLN A 242 -9.83 -22.72 0.27
C GLN A 242 -8.72 -22.66 1.31
N GLU A 243 -7.79 -23.61 1.26
CA GLU A 243 -6.62 -23.66 2.13
C GLU A 243 -5.75 -22.39 1.97
N LEU A 244 -5.43 -21.99 0.73
CA LEU A 244 -4.70 -20.76 0.46
C LEU A 244 -5.46 -19.53 1.00
N ALA A 245 -6.76 -19.44 0.74
CA ALA A 245 -7.57 -18.32 1.24
C ALA A 245 -7.56 -18.25 2.78
N GLN A 246 -7.64 -19.40 3.44
CA GLN A 246 -7.58 -19.48 4.91
C GLN A 246 -6.20 -19.08 5.44
N ILE A 247 -5.09 -19.59 4.86
CA ILE A 247 -3.72 -19.24 5.25
C ILE A 247 -3.50 -17.72 5.15
N VAL A 248 -3.98 -17.12 4.04
CA VAL A 248 -3.87 -15.67 3.85
C VAL A 248 -4.71 -14.89 4.85
N ALA A 249 -5.95 -15.33 5.11
CA ALA A 249 -6.85 -14.69 6.08
C ALA A 249 -6.31 -14.76 7.52
N GLU A 250 -5.62 -15.83 7.88
CA GLU A 250 -4.98 -15.97 9.20
C GLU A 250 -3.69 -15.17 9.32
N GLU A 251 -2.94 -14.97 8.21
CA GLU A 251 -1.68 -14.22 8.22
C GLU A 251 -1.89 -12.69 8.12
N ALA A 252 -2.99 -12.23 7.54
CA ALA A 252 -3.27 -10.81 7.38
C ALA A 252 -3.32 -10.02 8.69
N PRO A 253 -4.01 -10.47 9.77
CA PRO A 253 -3.98 -9.81 11.07
C PRO A 253 -2.58 -9.77 11.70
N ASN A 254 -1.77 -10.82 11.49
CA ASN A 254 -0.40 -10.87 11.99
C ASN A 254 0.47 -9.81 11.30
N LEU A 255 0.37 -9.68 9.97
CA LEU A 255 1.06 -8.63 9.22
C LEU A 255 0.64 -7.25 9.72
N GLN A 256 -0.66 -7.03 9.89
CA GLN A 256 -1.20 -5.74 10.35
C GLN A 256 -0.65 -5.37 11.74
N LYS A 257 -0.66 -6.32 12.67
CA LYS A 257 -0.09 -6.13 14.01
C LYS A 257 1.40 -5.80 13.93
N ASP A 258 2.18 -6.60 13.19
CA ASP A 258 3.62 -6.44 13.07
C ASP A 258 3.98 -5.09 12.41
N VAL A 259 3.23 -4.64 11.39
CA VAL A 259 3.41 -3.32 10.76
C VAL A 259 3.22 -2.20 11.78
N ARG A 260 2.17 -2.24 12.60
CA ARG A 260 1.89 -1.22 13.63
C ARG A 260 2.94 -1.18 14.72
N ASP A 261 3.34 -2.36 15.21
CA ASP A 261 4.37 -2.48 16.25
C ASP A 261 5.73 -1.96 15.74
N LEU A 262 6.05 -2.23 14.47
CA LEU A 262 7.30 -1.80 13.85
C LEU A 262 7.28 -0.32 13.42
N GLU A 263 6.13 0.28 13.18
CA GLU A 263 6.05 1.68 12.77
C GLU A 263 6.59 2.62 13.85
N GLN A 264 6.20 2.40 15.11
CA GLN A 264 6.74 3.16 16.24
C GLN A 264 8.23 2.89 16.45
N GLN A 265 8.65 1.63 16.36
CA GLN A 265 10.07 1.28 16.48
C GLN A 265 10.91 1.89 15.34
N ALA A 266 10.36 2.00 14.14
CA ALA A 266 11.00 2.65 13.01
C ALA A 266 11.20 4.15 13.28
N MET A 267 10.18 4.85 13.79
CA MET A 267 10.29 6.25 14.19
C MET A 267 11.37 6.44 15.25
N ASP A 268 11.35 5.64 16.32
CA ASP A 268 12.33 5.69 17.40
C ASP A 268 13.76 5.45 16.89
N ALA A 269 13.92 4.47 16.00
CA ALA A 269 15.22 4.16 15.39
C ALA A 269 15.73 5.29 14.49
N MET A 270 14.86 5.94 13.73
CA MET A 270 15.23 7.09 12.90
C MET A 270 15.57 8.30 13.74
N VAL A 271 14.81 8.59 14.83
CA VAL A 271 15.10 9.68 15.76
C VAL A 271 16.47 9.50 16.42
N LYS A 272 16.79 8.28 16.88
CA LYS A 272 18.14 7.95 17.42
C LYS A 272 19.27 8.17 16.40
N ARG A 273 18.94 8.16 15.09
CA ARG A 273 19.89 8.40 14.00
C ARG A 273 19.80 9.80 13.40
N GLY A 274 19.13 10.74 14.08
CA GLY A 274 19.10 12.15 13.72
C GLY A 274 17.85 12.65 13.02
N LEU A 275 16.80 11.84 12.84
CA LEU A 275 15.50 12.33 12.38
C LEU A 275 14.92 13.30 13.41
N LYS A 276 14.38 14.41 12.93
CA LYS A 276 13.72 15.44 13.73
C LYS A 276 12.23 15.44 13.43
N ILE A 277 11.42 15.26 14.46
CA ILE A 277 9.95 15.33 14.34
C ILE A 277 9.56 16.81 14.37
N VAL A 278 8.84 17.26 13.35
CA VAL A 278 8.30 18.61 13.24
C VAL A 278 6.87 18.62 13.79
N THR A 279 6.67 19.23 14.93
CA THR A 279 5.35 19.35 15.56
C THR A 279 4.43 20.20 14.69
N VAL A 280 3.20 19.75 14.49
CA VAL A 280 2.13 20.47 13.81
C VAL A 280 1.16 20.96 14.87
N ASP A 281 1.16 22.27 15.15
CA ASP A 281 0.23 22.88 16.08
C ASP A 281 -1.20 22.97 15.51
N GLN A 282 -2.16 23.46 16.28
CA GLN A 282 -3.55 23.50 15.85
C GLN A 282 -3.75 24.40 14.62
N ALA A 283 -3.07 25.57 14.57
CA ALA A 283 -3.18 26.48 13.43
C ALA A 283 -2.64 25.85 12.14
N ALA A 284 -1.52 25.13 12.23
CA ALA A 284 -0.96 24.38 11.11
C ALA A 284 -1.86 23.21 10.69
N LYS A 285 -2.48 22.49 11.65
CA LYS A 285 -3.49 21.45 11.34
C LYS A 285 -4.67 22.02 10.60
N ASP A 286 -5.19 23.16 11.04
CA ASP A 286 -6.32 23.84 10.37
C ASP A 286 -5.95 24.26 8.94
N ALA A 287 -4.72 24.78 8.73
CA ALA A 287 -4.22 25.12 7.40
C ALA A 287 -4.12 23.89 6.49
N TRP A 288 -3.67 22.73 6.99
CA TRP A 288 -3.65 21.47 6.24
C TRP A 288 -5.06 21.00 5.89
N LEU A 289 -6.00 21.06 6.84
CA LEU A 289 -7.39 20.68 6.62
C LEU A 289 -8.07 21.57 5.58
N ASP A 290 -7.82 22.87 5.62
CA ASP A 290 -8.40 23.82 4.66
C ASP A 290 -7.82 23.62 3.26
N ALA A 291 -6.51 23.37 3.15
CA ALA A 291 -5.88 23.02 1.88
C ALA A 291 -6.50 21.75 1.26
N VAL A 292 -6.68 20.70 2.07
CA VAL A 292 -7.27 19.43 1.63
C VAL A 292 -8.75 19.58 1.28
N LYS A 293 -9.53 20.28 2.10
CA LYS A 293 -10.97 20.53 1.82
C LYS A 293 -11.15 21.27 0.50
N THR A 294 -10.29 22.25 0.21
CA THR A 294 -10.27 22.96 -1.09
C THR A 294 -9.94 22.01 -2.24
N GLY A 295 -9.12 20.97 -1.99
CA GLY A 295 -8.73 19.93 -2.96
C GLY A 295 -9.79 18.85 -3.21
N TYR A 296 -10.65 18.57 -2.23
CA TYR A 296 -11.64 17.48 -2.33
C TYR A 296 -12.50 17.51 -3.59
N PRO A 297 -13.03 18.66 -4.07
CA PRO A 297 -13.78 18.70 -5.33
C PRO A 297 -12.98 18.24 -6.56
N GLN A 298 -11.64 18.35 -6.51
CA GLN A 298 -10.78 17.87 -7.59
C GLN A 298 -10.37 16.40 -7.41
N ILE A 299 -10.24 15.92 -6.19
CA ILE A 299 -10.02 14.50 -5.88
C ILE A 299 -11.28 13.71 -6.26
N ARG A 300 -12.44 14.20 -5.83
CA ARG A 300 -13.75 13.62 -6.11
C ARG A 300 -14.06 13.67 -7.61
N GLY A 301 -14.28 12.52 -8.20
CA GLY A 301 -14.61 12.33 -9.61
C GLY A 301 -13.40 12.28 -10.56
N LYS A 302 -12.28 12.95 -10.26
CA LYS A 302 -11.10 12.92 -11.12
C LYS A 302 -10.09 11.85 -10.71
N ILE A 303 -9.69 11.83 -9.43
CA ILE A 303 -8.74 10.84 -8.87
C ILE A 303 -9.52 9.64 -8.34
N VAL A 304 -10.51 9.89 -7.51
CA VAL A 304 -11.39 8.87 -6.92
C VAL A 304 -12.77 9.04 -7.55
N PRO A 305 -13.35 8.01 -8.20
CA PRO A 305 -14.70 8.10 -8.75
C PRO A 305 -15.69 8.53 -7.65
N GLU A 306 -16.61 9.44 -7.99
CA GLU A 306 -17.48 10.12 -7.04
C GLU A 306 -18.20 9.18 -6.07
N LYS A 307 -18.73 8.07 -6.59
CA LYS A 307 -19.42 7.05 -5.80
C LYS A 307 -18.57 6.54 -4.66
N TYR A 308 -17.30 6.19 -4.92
CA TYR A 308 -16.41 5.57 -3.93
C TYR A 308 -15.82 6.61 -2.97
N PHE A 309 -15.59 7.84 -3.44
CA PHE A 309 -15.24 8.96 -2.57
C PHE A 309 -16.35 9.24 -1.55
N ALA A 310 -17.60 9.33 -2.01
CA ALA A 310 -18.76 9.55 -1.15
C ALA A 310 -18.97 8.40 -0.17
N GLU A 311 -18.81 7.16 -0.62
CA GLU A 311 -18.97 5.97 0.23
C GLU A 311 -17.89 5.90 1.31
N THR A 312 -16.63 6.21 1.00
CA THR A 312 -15.56 6.29 1.98
C THR A 312 -15.88 7.29 3.09
N LEU A 313 -16.33 8.49 2.74
CA LEU A 313 -16.70 9.50 3.73
C LEU A 313 -17.95 9.11 4.52
N ARG A 314 -18.93 8.46 3.89
CA ARG A 314 -20.12 7.94 4.56
C ARG A 314 -19.78 6.90 5.61
N LEU A 315 -18.93 5.92 5.27
CA LEU A 315 -18.48 4.87 6.22
C LEU A 315 -17.66 5.48 7.36
N ARG A 316 -16.80 6.44 7.07
CA ARG A 316 -16.07 7.19 8.09
C ARG A 316 -17.01 7.87 9.08
N ASP A 317 -18.00 8.59 8.57
CA ASP A 317 -18.94 9.35 9.39
C ASP A 317 -19.85 8.41 10.19
N GLU A 318 -20.22 7.25 9.62
CA GLU A 318 -20.91 6.16 10.30
C GLU A 318 -20.10 5.62 11.49
N TYR A 319 -18.81 5.30 11.26
CA TYR A 319 -17.91 4.86 12.32
C TYR A 319 -17.83 5.88 13.46
N ARG A 320 -17.68 7.17 13.13
CA ARG A 320 -17.62 8.26 14.12
C ARG A 320 -18.90 8.36 14.92
N ALA A 321 -20.06 8.24 14.27
CA ALA A 321 -21.36 8.29 14.94
C ALA A 321 -21.55 7.11 15.92
N LEU A 322 -21.15 5.90 15.52
CA LEU A 322 -21.20 4.70 16.38
C LEU A 322 -20.32 4.86 17.63
N ASN A 323 -19.11 5.40 17.49
CA ASN A 323 -18.19 5.57 18.62
C ASN A 323 -18.57 6.75 19.55
N LEU A 324 -19.19 7.79 19.03
CA LEU A 324 -19.77 8.87 19.87
C LEU A 324 -20.93 8.39 20.73
N GLN A 325 -21.68 7.36 20.31
CA GLN A 325 -22.76 6.76 21.08
C GLN A 325 -22.21 5.79 22.15
N ALA A 326 -21.11 5.10 21.88
CA ALA A 326 -20.48 4.18 22.82
C ALA A 326 -19.76 4.88 24.00
N THR A 327 -19.49 6.19 23.89
CA THR A 327 -18.78 7.00 24.89
C THR A 327 -19.75 7.79 25.80
N ARG A 328 -21.06 7.70 25.55
CA ARG A 328 -22.15 8.27 26.36
C ARG A 328 -22.82 7.19 27.19
#